data_623c1eebe4f1b1108e4d090dc17b5e94
#
_entry.id   623c1eebe4f1b1108e4d090dc17b5e94
#
_cell.length_a   1.000
_cell.length_b   1.000
_cell.length_c   1.000
_cell.angle_alpha   90.00
_cell.angle_beta   90.00
_cell.angle_gamma   90.00
#
_symmetry.space_group_name_H-M   'P 1'
#
loop_
_entity.id
_entity.type
_entity.pdbx_description
1 polymer ?
#
loop_
_entity_poly.entity_id
_entity_poly.type
_entity_poly.pdbx_seq_one_letter_code
_entity_poly.pdbx_strand_id
1 'polypeptide(L)'
;MPGGEVLVATMRAHKGYAALVSGGFTDFTRPVAAKLRFDEHRANRLLKANAALTGQVGNPILGREAKVTALNEISTAQNLHANDVLAVGDGANDLDMLKLAGTGVALHAKPIVQDQVSVRVNHADLTALLYLQGYSKSEFVIPPNVSTAP
;
A
#
# COMPACT_ATOMS: atom_id res chain seq x y z
N MET A 1 -1.14 8.59 -7.65
CA MET A 1 -1.19 7.63 -8.77
C MET A 1 -2.64 7.28 -9.04
N PRO A 2 -3.10 7.25 -10.29
CA PRO A 2 -4.47 6.88 -10.66
C PRO A 2 -4.81 5.44 -10.25
N GLY A 3 -6.12 5.15 -10.15
CA GLY A 3 -6.64 3.82 -9.87
C GLY A 3 -6.72 3.43 -8.38
N GLY A 4 -6.16 4.21 -7.47
CA GLY A 4 -6.13 3.87 -6.04
C GLY A 4 -7.52 3.79 -5.41
N GLU A 5 -8.42 4.68 -5.78
CA GLU A 5 -9.80 4.69 -5.27
C GLU A 5 -10.57 3.44 -5.74
N VAL A 6 -10.40 3.06 -6.99
CA VAL A 6 -11.02 1.85 -7.56
C VAL A 6 -10.43 0.58 -6.95
N LEU A 7 -9.09 0.54 -6.79
CA LEU A 7 -8.41 -0.59 -6.17
C LEU A 7 -8.94 -0.85 -4.75
N VAL A 8 -8.88 0.14 -3.89
CA VAL A 8 -9.28 -0.03 -2.48
C VAL A 8 -10.78 -0.30 -2.36
N ALA A 9 -11.63 0.41 -3.13
CA ALA A 9 -13.07 0.18 -3.12
C ALA A 9 -13.43 -1.24 -3.58
N THR A 10 -12.79 -1.75 -4.62
CA THR A 10 -13.01 -3.11 -5.11
C THR A 10 -12.53 -4.15 -4.09
N MET A 11 -11.34 -3.98 -3.56
CA MET A 11 -10.80 -4.89 -2.52
C MET A 11 -11.75 -4.98 -1.32
N ARG A 12 -12.23 -3.85 -0.82
CA ARG A 12 -13.14 -3.82 0.33
C ARG A 12 -14.50 -4.44 0.03
N ALA A 13 -15.04 -4.19 -1.16
CA ALA A 13 -16.31 -4.80 -1.59
C ALA A 13 -16.23 -6.33 -1.63
N HIS A 14 -15.05 -6.86 -1.92
CA HIS A 14 -14.77 -8.30 -1.91
C HIS A 14 -14.14 -8.79 -0.59
N LYS A 15 -14.30 -8.04 0.51
CA LYS A 15 -13.83 -8.37 1.86
C LYS A 15 -12.30 -8.47 1.98
N GLY A 16 -11.56 -7.85 1.07
CA GLY A 16 -10.12 -7.68 1.18
C GLY A 16 -9.77 -6.62 2.22
N TYR A 17 -8.66 -6.81 2.90
CA TYR A 17 -8.11 -5.84 3.85
C TYR A 17 -7.01 -5.02 3.17
N ALA A 18 -7.14 -3.69 3.20
CA ALA A 18 -6.21 -2.78 2.57
C ALA A 18 -5.45 -1.93 3.61
N ALA A 19 -4.14 -2.03 3.61
CA ALA A 19 -3.26 -1.27 4.50
C ALA A 19 -2.29 -0.37 3.71
N LEU A 20 -2.08 0.84 4.21
CA LEU A 20 -1.10 1.80 3.69
C LEU A 20 0.09 1.88 4.64
N VAL A 21 1.25 1.41 4.20
CA VAL A 21 2.47 1.43 5.01
C VAL A 21 3.53 2.30 4.34
N SER A 22 4.02 3.31 5.04
CA SER A 22 4.93 4.31 4.49
C SER A 22 6.08 4.62 5.44
N GLY A 23 7.28 4.79 4.89
CA GLY A 23 8.40 5.41 5.60
C GLY A 23 8.27 6.94 5.77
N GLY A 24 7.25 7.56 5.15
CA GLY A 24 6.90 8.97 5.34
C GLY A 24 6.19 9.21 6.67
N PHE A 25 5.35 10.24 6.74
CA PHE A 25 4.73 10.69 7.98
C PHE A 25 3.22 10.54 7.98
N THR A 26 2.65 10.35 9.17
CA THR A 26 1.20 10.20 9.36
C THR A 26 0.40 11.42 8.92
N ASP A 27 0.99 12.60 8.96
CA ASP A 27 0.36 13.83 8.47
C ASP A 27 0.03 13.75 6.97
N PHE A 28 0.79 12.97 6.19
CA PHE A 28 0.55 12.72 4.77
C PHE A 28 -0.27 11.44 4.52
N THR A 29 -0.01 10.37 5.27
CA THR A 29 -0.73 9.10 5.04
C THR A 29 -2.16 9.13 5.53
N ARG A 30 -2.45 9.86 6.61
CA ARG A 30 -3.81 9.97 7.19
C ARG A 30 -4.84 10.49 6.19
N PRO A 31 -4.66 11.65 5.52
CA PRO A 31 -5.64 12.13 4.54
C PRO A 31 -5.78 11.18 3.34
N VAL A 32 -4.69 10.56 2.89
CA VAL A 32 -4.73 9.58 1.80
C VAL A 32 -5.50 8.33 2.22
N ALA A 33 -5.20 7.79 3.40
CA ALA A 33 -5.90 6.62 3.93
C ALA A 33 -7.39 6.88 4.13
N ALA A 34 -7.75 8.06 4.64
CA ALA A 34 -9.14 8.45 4.81
C ALA A 34 -9.86 8.61 3.46
N LYS A 35 -9.25 9.30 2.51
CA LYS A 35 -9.81 9.52 1.16
C LYS A 35 -10.04 8.20 0.43
N LEU A 36 -9.06 7.31 0.44
CA LEU A 36 -9.11 6.03 -0.25
C LEU A 36 -9.80 4.93 0.56
N ARG A 37 -10.13 5.20 1.82
CA ARG A 37 -10.77 4.26 2.75
C ARG A 37 -9.95 3.01 3.01
N PHE A 38 -8.63 3.17 3.19
CA PHE A 38 -7.81 2.09 3.72
C PHE A 38 -8.30 1.65 5.11
N ASP A 39 -8.17 0.37 5.43
CA ASP A 39 -8.58 -0.17 6.72
C ASP A 39 -7.63 0.28 7.83
N GLU A 40 -6.33 0.42 7.52
CA GLU A 40 -5.33 1.04 8.39
C GLU A 40 -4.23 1.75 7.61
N HIS A 41 -3.50 2.61 8.30
CA HIS A 41 -2.26 3.17 7.80
C HIS A 41 -1.17 3.21 8.87
N ARG A 42 0.08 2.99 8.47
CA ARG A 42 1.26 3.05 9.33
C ARG A 42 2.31 3.94 8.70
N ALA A 43 2.79 4.89 9.46
CA ALA A 43 3.84 5.83 9.04
C ALA A 43 4.55 6.42 10.26
N ASN A 44 5.67 7.09 10.05
CA ASN A 44 6.34 7.83 11.09
C ASN A 44 5.47 8.98 11.60
N ARG A 45 5.68 9.37 12.86
CA ARG A 45 4.99 10.52 13.46
C ARG A 45 5.96 11.68 13.61
N LEU A 46 5.56 12.85 13.11
CA LEU A 46 6.23 14.11 13.43
C LEU A 46 5.77 14.57 14.81
N LEU A 47 6.72 14.87 15.69
CA LEU A 47 6.41 15.43 16.98
C LEU A 47 6.07 16.92 16.87
N LYS A 48 5.01 17.33 17.58
CA LYS A 48 4.53 18.71 17.61
C LYS A 48 4.54 19.20 19.05
N ALA A 49 4.98 20.44 19.25
CA ALA A 49 4.84 21.15 20.50
C ALA A 49 4.16 22.49 20.20
N ASN A 50 3.12 22.87 20.98
CA ASN A 50 2.35 24.10 20.81
C ASN A 50 1.85 24.30 19.36
N ALA A 51 1.34 23.23 18.72
CA ALA A 51 0.88 23.17 17.34
C ALA A 51 1.95 23.40 16.26
N ALA A 52 3.23 23.50 16.64
CA ALA A 52 4.38 23.62 15.73
C ALA A 52 5.17 22.32 15.65
N LEU A 53 5.81 22.05 14.51
CA LEU A 53 6.71 20.92 14.33
C LEU A 53 8.00 21.14 15.14
N THR A 54 8.42 20.13 15.89
CA THR A 54 9.66 20.19 16.68
C THR A 54 10.91 19.81 15.88
N GLY A 55 10.73 19.30 14.65
CA GLY A 55 11.82 18.72 13.86
C GLY A 55 12.22 17.30 14.29
N GLN A 56 11.52 16.71 15.27
CA GLN A 56 11.78 15.36 15.75
C GLN A 56 10.74 14.37 15.26
N VAL A 57 11.14 13.11 15.13
CA VAL A 57 10.30 11.99 14.73
C VAL A 57 9.97 11.15 15.96
N GLY A 58 8.70 10.76 16.09
CA GLY A 58 8.26 9.87 17.17
C GLY A 58 8.86 8.47 17.06
N ASN A 59 9.14 7.84 18.20
CA ASN A 59 9.59 6.45 18.26
C ASN A 59 8.40 5.48 18.22
N PRO A 60 8.56 4.26 17.65
CA PRO A 60 9.73 3.82 16.87
C PRO A 60 9.78 4.48 15.49
N ILE A 61 11.01 4.67 14.94
CA ILE A 61 11.18 5.13 13.56
C ILE A 61 10.90 3.96 12.62
N LEU A 62 9.94 4.14 11.69
CA LEU A 62 9.55 3.12 10.74
C LEU A 62 10.44 3.19 9.50
N GLY A 63 11.32 2.21 9.35
CA GLY A 63 12.19 2.03 8.20
C GLY A 63 11.83 0.79 7.38
N ARG A 64 12.82 0.21 6.70
CA ARG A 64 12.68 -0.98 5.87
C ARG A 64 12.08 -2.17 6.63
N GLU A 65 12.59 -2.45 7.83
CA GLU A 65 12.12 -3.56 8.67
C GLU A 65 10.67 -3.39 9.13
N ALA A 66 10.23 -2.15 9.30
CA ALA A 66 8.87 -1.85 9.72
C ALA A 66 7.82 -2.30 8.71
N LYS A 67 8.15 -2.34 7.41
CA LYS A 67 7.25 -2.83 6.37
C LYS A 67 7.07 -4.35 6.44
N VAL A 68 8.12 -5.08 6.75
CA VAL A 68 8.07 -6.54 7.01
C VAL A 68 7.28 -6.82 8.28
N THR A 69 7.54 -6.08 9.34
CA THR A 69 6.81 -6.19 10.60
C THR A 69 5.31 -5.91 10.39
N ALA A 70 4.98 -4.85 9.66
CA ALA A 70 3.60 -4.52 9.34
C ALA A 70 2.90 -5.65 8.57
N LEU A 71 3.55 -6.23 7.54
CA LEU A 71 2.99 -7.34 6.79
C LEU A 71 2.70 -8.53 7.71
N ASN A 72 3.64 -8.92 8.56
CA ASN A 72 3.46 -10.04 9.48
C ASN A 72 2.36 -9.79 10.52
N GLU A 73 2.33 -8.62 11.13
CA GLU A 73 1.33 -8.27 12.13
C GLU A 73 -0.08 -8.19 11.54
N ILE A 74 -0.23 -7.56 10.38
CA ILE A 74 -1.52 -7.41 9.71
C ILE A 74 -2.03 -8.76 9.22
N SER A 75 -1.20 -9.56 8.56
CA SER A 75 -1.60 -10.88 8.10
C SER A 75 -2.01 -11.78 9.27
N THR A 76 -1.26 -11.79 10.35
CA THR A 76 -1.61 -12.55 11.57
C THR A 76 -2.95 -12.08 12.16
N ALA A 77 -3.15 -10.76 12.27
CA ALA A 77 -4.40 -10.21 12.80
C ALA A 77 -5.63 -10.55 11.92
N GLN A 78 -5.42 -10.73 10.62
CA GLN A 78 -6.46 -11.13 9.66
C GLN A 78 -6.58 -12.66 9.49
N ASN A 79 -5.85 -13.46 10.27
CA ASN A 79 -5.76 -14.92 10.12
C ASN A 79 -5.30 -15.37 8.71
N LEU A 80 -4.37 -14.64 8.14
CA LEU A 80 -3.78 -14.91 6.82
C LEU A 80 -2.32 -15.32 6.96
N HIS A 81 -1.83 -16.08 5.99
CA HIS A 81 -0.41 -16.28 5.77
C HIS A 81 0.17 -15.19 4.88
N ALA A 82 1.48 -14.99 4.94
CA ALA A 82 2.16 -14.05 4.03
C ALA A 82 1.88 -14.39 2.54
N ASN A 83 1.65 -15.67 2.23
CA ASN A 83 1.29 -16.12 0.88
C ASN A 83 -0.06 -15.59 0.37
N ASP A 84 -0.93 -15.16 1.27
CA ASP A 84 -2.26 -14.60 0.94
C ASP A 84 -2.21 -13.07 0.77
N VAL A 85 -1.01 -12.49 0.88
CA VAL A 85 -0.79 -11.04 0.82
C VAL A 85 -0.26 -10.64 -0.55
N LEU A 86 -0.84 -9.59 -1.12
CA LEU A 86 -0.29 -8.85 -2.22
C LEU A 86 0.37 -7.58 -1.66
N ALA A 87 1.68 -7.45 -1.84
CA ALA A 87 2.43 -6.27 -1.44
C ALA A 87 2.88 -5.48 -2.67
N VAL A 88 2.88 -4.16 -2.56
CA VAL A 88 3.22 -3.25 -3.66
C VAL A 88 4.24 -2.24 -3.18
N GLY A 89 5.25 -1.99 -4.00
CA GLY A 89 6.30 -1.02 -3.68
C GLY A 89 7.09 -0.57 -4.91
N ASP A 90 7.85 0.50 -4.75
CA ASP A 90 8.65 1.10 -5.83
C ASP A 90 10.13 1.30 -5.46
N GLY A 91 10.46 1.22 -4.19
CA GLY A 91 11.77 1.53 -3.66
C GLY A 91 12.53 0.33 -3.09
N ALA A 92 13.84 0.47 -2.92
CA ALA A 92 14.69 -0.56 -2.33
C ALA A 92 14.30 -0.90 -0.87
N ASN A 93 13.68 0.04 -0.17
CA ASN A 93 13.14 -0.16 1.16
C ASN A 93 11.88 -1.05 1.20
N ASP A 94 11.30 -1.37 0.05
CA ASP A 94 10.15 -2.28 -0.07
C ASP A 94 10.56 -3.74 -0.32
N LEU A 95 11.81 -3.98 -0.74
CA LEU A 95 12.24 -5.28 -1.26
C LEU A 95 11.97 -6.45 -0.31
N ASP A 96 12.25 -6.31 0.98
CA ASP A 96 12.08 -7.41 1.92
C ASP A 96 10.59 -7.74 2.10
N MET A 97 9.73 -6.73 2.15
CA MET A 97 8.28 -6.89 2.18
C MET A 97 7.77 -7.54 0.89
N LEU A 98 8.25 -7.08 -0.28
CA LEU A 98 7.85 -7.63 -1.58
C LEU A 98 8.25 -9.10 -1.73
N LYS A 99 9.43 -9.48 -1.22
CA LYS A 99 9.90 -10.87 -1.25
C LYS A 99 9.16 -11.79 -0.27
N LEU A 100 8.69 -11.24 0.85
CA LEU A 100 7.96 -11.98 1.86
C LEU A 100 6.52 -12.27 1.46
N ALA A 101 5.87 -11.33 0.80
CA ALA A 101 4.49 -11.45 0.34
C ALA A 101 4.33 -12.58 -0.69
N GLY A 102 3.17 -13.24 -0.69
CA GLY A 102 2.84 -14.24 -1.71
C GLY A 102 2.89 -13.67 -3.13
N THR A 103 2.48 -12.43 -3.30
CA THR A 103 2.63 -11.67 -4.54
C THR A 103 3.24 -10.30 -4.23
N GLY A 104 4.53 -10.14 -4.50
CA GLY A 104 5.21 -8.85 -4.43
C GLY A 104 5.20 -8.18 -5.81
N VAL A 105 4.72 -6.96 -5.89
CA VAL A 105 4.59 -6.20 -7.14
C VAL A 105 5.48 -4.96 -7.12
N ALA A 106 6.39 -4.88 -8.07
CA ALA A 106 7.17 -3.69 -8.36
C ALA A 106 6.33 -2.76 -9.27
N LEU A 107 5.79 -1.68 -8.70
CA LEU A 107 4.91 -0.74 -9.41
C LEU A 107 5.67 0.54 -9.74
N HIS A 108 5.90 0.81 -11.03
CA HIS A 108 6.72 1.94 -11.50
C HIS A 108 8.04 2.05 -10.72
N ALA A 109 8.61 0.90 -10.40
CA ALA A 109 9.72 0.80 -9.48
C ALA A 109 11.06 1.12 -10.14
N LYS A 110 12.04 1.43 -9.30
CA LYS A 110 13.43 1.60 -9.75
C LYS A 110 13.98 0.27 -10.30
N PRO A 111 14.92 0.30 -11.27
CA PRO A 111 15.48 -0.92 -11.87
C PRO A 111 15.95 -1.95 -10.85
N ILE A 112 16.64 -1.51 -9.80
CA ILE A 112 17.14 -2.40 -8.73
C ILE A 112 16.01 -3.18 -8.01
N VAL A 113 14.80 -2.64 -7.97
CA VAL A 113 13.63 -3.33 -7.40
C VAL A 113 13.05 -4.28 -8.43
N GLN A 114 12.92 -3.81 -9.68
CA GLN A 114 12.37 -4.61 -10.78
C GLN A 114 13.17 -5.89 -11.02
N ASP A 115 14.48 -5.84 -10.86
CA ASP A 115 15.37 -7.00 -11.10
C ASP A 115 15.23 -8.08 -10.00
N GLN A 116 14.66 -7.75 -8.86
CA GLN A 116 14.54 -8.65 -7.72
C GLN A 116 13.12 -9.13 -7.43
N VAL A 117 12.14 -8.69 -8.19
CA VAL A 117 10.73 -9.01 -8.01
C VAL A 117 10.15 -9.58 -9.29
N SER A 118 9.36 -10.64 -9.19
CA SER A 118 8.84 -11.36 -10.37
C SER A 118 7.73 -10.61 -11.09
N VAL A 119 6.90 -9.87 -10.36
CA VAL A 119 5.76 -9.15 -10.92
C VAL A 119 6.08 -7.66 -11.03
N ARG A 120 5.95 -7.11 -12.23
CA ARG A 120 6.29 -5.72 -12.54
C ARG A 120 5.13 -5.04 -13.26
N VAL A 121 4.79 -3.83 -12.82
CA VAL A 121 3.80 -2.98 -13.47
C VAL A 121 4.46 -1.66 -13.81
N ASN A 122 4.79 -1.45 -15.08
CA ASN A 122 5.57 -0.29 -15.53
C ASN A 122 4.75 0.73 -16.34
N HIS A 123 3.60 0.34 -16.88
CA HIS A 123 2.83 1.17 -17.81
C HIS A 123 1.36 1.35 -17.43
N ALA A 124 0.85 0.53 -16.51
CA ALA A 124 -0.53 0.61 -16.02
C ALA A 124 -0.60 1.38 -14.68
N ASP A 125 -1.81 1.73 -14.28
CA ASP A 125 -2.10 2.33 -12.98
C ASP A 125 -2.37 1.24 -11.91
N LEU A 126 -2.84 1.67 -10.74
CA LEU A 126 -3.12 0.77 -9.62
C LEU A 126 -4.23 -0.24 -9.88
N THR A 127 -5.07 -0.05 -10.91
CA THR A 127 -6.10 -1.03 -11.27
C THR A 127 -5.51 -2.32 -11.83
N ALA A 128 -4.27 -2.30 -12.33
CA ALA A 128 -3.56 -3.51 -12.73
C ALA A 128 -3.48 -4.56 -11.61
N LEU A 129 -3.41 -4.10 -10.36
CA LEU A 129 -3.38 -4.98 -9.19
C LEU A 129 -4.67 -5.78 -9.00
N LEU A 130 -5.80 -5.30 -9.50
CA LEU A 130 -7.06 -6.04 -9.51
C LEU A 130 -7.02 -7.18 -10.51
N TYR A 131 -6.52 -6.92 -11.71
CA TYR A 131 -6.35 -7.98 -12.72
C TYR A 131 -5.39 -9.07 -12.25
N LEU A 132 -4.31 -8.71 -11.55
CA LEU A 132 -3.37 -9.67 -10.96
C LEU A 132 -4.03 -10.57 -9.91
N GLN A 133 -5.09 -10.10 -9.26
CA GLN A 133 -5.88 -10.85 -8.31
C GLN A 133 -7.03 -11.64 -8.96
N GLY A 134 -7.18 -11.57 -10.27
CA GLY A 134 -8.20 -12.30 -11.03
C GLY A 134 -9.54 -11.57 -11.18
N TYR A 135 -9.65 -10.31 -10.76
CA TYR A 135 -10.88 -9.53 -11.00
C TYR A 135 -10.98 -9.10 -12.46
N SER A 136 -12.15 -9.25 -13.04
CA SER A 136 -12.51 -8.67 -14.33
C SER A 136 -12.89 -7.20 -14.16
N LYS A 137 -12.83 -6.42 -15.24
CA LYS A 137 -13.20 -4.99 -15.21
C LYS A 137 -14.66 -4.77 -14.75
N SER A 138 -15.56 -5.71 -15.04
CA SER A 138 -16.96 -5.64 -14.61
C SER A 138 -17.17 -5.79 -13.10
N GLU A 139 -16.17 -6.31 -12.39
CA GLU A 139 -16.19 -6.47 -10.94
C GLU A 139 -15.59 -5.27 -10.20
N PHE A 140 -15.05 -4.29 -10.94
CA PHE A 140 -14.47 -3.09 -10.33
C PHE A 140 -15.56 -2.21 -9.73
N VAL A 141 -15.33 -1.80 -8.49
CA VAL A 141 -16.17 -0.82 -7.80
C VAL A 141 -15.60 0.57 -8.04
N ILE A 142 -16.37 1.40 -8.74
CA ILE A 142 -15.99 2.78 -9.05
C ILE A 142 -16.70 3.70 -8.06
N PRO A 143 -15.97 4.36 -7.15
CA PRO A 143 -16.56 5.33 -6.23
C PRO A 143 -17.19 6.50 -6.97
N PRO A 144 -18.29 7.10 -6.46
CA PRO A 144 -19.05 8.14 -7.16
C PRO A 144 -18.25 9.41 -7.49
N ASN A 145 -17.12 9.63 -6.83
CA ASN A 145 -16.28 10.81 -7.04
C ASN A 145 -15.11 10.56 -8.02
N VAL A 146 -15.03 9.39 -8.61
CA VAL A 146 -14.01 9.05 -9.62
C VAL A 146 -14.58 9.29 -11.00
N SER A 147 -14.03 10.26 -11.74
CA SER A 147 -14.37 10.46 -13.13
C SER A 147 -13.93 9.23 -13.94
N THR A 148 -14.87 8.53 -14.53
CA THR A 148 -14.58 7.56 -15.59
C THR A 148 -14.36 8.33 -16.88
N ALA A 149 -13.18 8.97 -17.01
CA ALA A 149 -12.79 9.49 -18.32
C ALA A 149 -12.55 8.29 -19.25
N PRO A 150 -12.98 8.42 -20.52
CA PRO A 150 -12.88 7.35 -21.51
C PRO A 150 -11.44 6.96 -21.81
#